data_a6686219c763c225947e6f54a1b083ae
#
_entry.id   a6686219c763c225947e6f54a1b083ae
#
_cell.length_a   1.000
_cell.length_b   1.000
_cell.length_c   1.000
_cell.angle_alpha   90.00
_cell.angle_beta   90.00
_cell.angle_gamma   90.00
#
_symmetry.space_group_name_H-M   'P 1'
#
loop_
_entity.id
_entity.type
_entity.pdbx_description
1 polymer ?
#
loop_
_entity_poly.entity_id
_entity_poly.type
_entity_poly.pdbx_seq_one_letter_code
_entity_poly.pdbx_strand_id
1 'polypeptide(L)'
;MELVDVESFEDNFVYALNLFNNQKWYEAHDAFEDIWITLEGDERQIIQGILQVSVSQFHLSKGNLNGATILMGEGLGRIKNRTNIDLGIDLESFCKCLEELLRKLQYKEALNENDKPYLMRKEKNEF
;
A
#
# COMPACT_ATOMS: atom_id res chain seq x y z
N MET A 1 2.60 -27.59 -17.55
CA MET A 1 1.66 -26.87 -16.69
C MET A 1 2.39 -26.20 -15.56
N GLU A 2 2.22 -24.94 -15.47
CA GLU A 2 2.85 -24.16 -14.41
C GLU A 2 1.98 -24.21 -13.17
N LEU A 3 2.58 -24.60 -12.06
CA LEU A 3 1.93 -24.47 -10.77
C LEU A 3 2.27 -23.09 -10.23
N VAL A 4 1.26 -22.22 -10.15
CA VAL A 4 1.39 -21.01 -9.39
C VAL A 4 1.31 -21.42 -7.94
N ASP A 5 2.43 -21.64 -7.32
CA ASP A 5 2.49 -22.09 -5.94
C ASP A 5 2.41 -20.90 -4.97
N VAL A 6 2.17 -21.22 -3.72
CA VAL A 6 2.05 -20.22 -2.64
C VAL A 6 3.37 -19.48 -2.44
N GLU A 7 4.50 -20.15 -2.66
CA GLU A 7 5.82 -19.55 -2.52
C GLU A 7 6.04 -18.44 -3.54
N SER A 8 5.61 -18.65 -4.79
CA SER A 8 5.75 -17.65 -5.84
C SER A 8 4.98 -16.37 -5.51
N PHE A 9 3.73 -16.52 -5.00
CA PHE A 9 2.94 -15.37 -4.55
C PHE A 9 3.60 -14.66 -3.38
N GLU A 10 4.01 -15.42 -2.37
CA GLU A 10 4.66 -14.87 -1.17
C GLU A 10 5.93 -14.12 -1.54
N ASP A 11 6.77 -14.68 -2.40
CA ASP A 11 7.99 -14.04 -2.84
C ASP A 11 7.74 -12.73 -3.56
N ASN A 12 6.74 -12.70 -4.44
CA ASN A 12 6.36 -11.50 -5.17
C ASN A 12 5.79 -10.44 -4.22
N PHE A 13 5.02 -10.86 -3.24
CA PHE A 13 4.45 -9.96 -2.24
C PHE A 13 5.53 -9.34 -1.36
N VAL A 14 6.47 -10.14 -0.86
CA VAL A 14 7.60 -9.64 -0.07
C VAL A 14 8.44 -8.67 -0.88
N TYR A 15 8.69 -8.98 -2.15
CA TYR A 15 9.43 -8.08 -3.04
C TYR A 15 8.72 -6.72 -3.16
N ALA A 16 7.42 -6.74 -3.41
CA ALA A 16 6.63 -5.51 -3.53
C ALA A 16 6.63 -4.70 -2.22
N LEU A 17 6.47 -5.38 -1.08
CA LEU A 17 6.52 -4.75 0.24
C LEU A 17 7.86 -4.06 0.48
N ASN A 18 8.95 -4.72 0.12
CA ASN A 18 10.29 -4.16 0.29
C ASN A 18 10.49 -2.92 -0.57
N LEU A 19 10.01 -2.93 -1.80
CA LEU A 19 10.07 -1.75 -2.66
C LEU A 19 9.29 -0.59 -2.06
N PHE A 20 8.07 -0.85 -1.59
CA PHE A 20 7.23 0.14 -0.95
C PHE A 20 7.91 0.74 0.28
N ASN A 21 8.40 -0.13 1.16
CA ASN A 21 9.01 0.30 2.42
C ASN A 21 10.35 1.01 2.23
N ASN A 22 11.00 0.80 1.08
CA ASN A 22 12.21 1.52 0.69
C ASN A 22 11.91 2.76 -0.16
N GLN A 23 10.63 3.14 -0.24
CA GLN A 23 10.20 4.35 -0.93
C GLN A 23 10.49 4.31 -2.44
N LYS A 24 10.55 3.12 -3.01
CA LYS A 24 10.66 2.90 -4.45
C LYS A 24 9.25 2.89 -5.06
N TRP A 25 8.61 4.06 -5.05
CA TRP A 25 7.16 4.15 -5.30
C TRP A 25 6.73 3.64 -6.67
N TYR A 26 7.47 4.00 -7.71
CA TYR A 26 7.13 3.58 -9.07
C TYR A 26 7.31 2.07 -9.23
N GLU A 27 8.44 1.55 -8.78
CA GLU A 27 8.72 0.11 -8.87
C GLU A 27 7.76 -0.69 -7.99
N ALA A 28 7.38 -0.15 -6.81
CA ALA A 28 6.39 -0.78 -5.95
C ALA A 28 5.03 -0.87 -6.65
N HIS A 29 4.63 0.21 -7.33
CA HIS A 29 3.38 0.22 -8.10
C HIS A 29 3.38 -0.93 -9.13
N ASP A 30 4.44 -1.07 -9.92
CA ASP A 30 4.53 -2.13 -10.91
C ASP A 30 4.48 -3.52 -10.27
N ALA A 31 5.21 -3.72 -9.17
CA ALA A 31 5.24 -5.00 -8.48
C ALA A 31 3.88 -5.37 -7.89
N PHE A 32 3.17 -4.41 -7.31
CA PHE A 32 1.82 -4.65 -6.81
C PHE A 32 0.81 -4.88 -7.93
N GLU A 33 0.99 -4.23 -9.08
CA GLU A 33 0.11 -4.45 -10.23
C GLU A 33 0.21 -5.89 -10.72
N ASP A 34 1.41 -6.46 -10.75
CA ASP A 34 1.61 -7.86 -11.13
C ASP A 34 0.88 -8.82 -10.19
N ILE A 35 0.81 -8.49 -8.91
CA ILE A 35 0.06 -9.26 -7.92
C ILE A 35 -1.44 -9.04 -8.12
N TRP A 36 -1.85 -7.80 -8.31
CA TRP A 36 -3.24 -7.40 -8.45
C TRP A 36 -3.96 -8.14 -9.58
N ILE A 37 -3.31 -8.36 -10.70
CA ILE A 37 -3.92 -9.05 -11.85
C ILE A 37 -4.25 -10.51 -11.56
N THR A 38 -3.66 -11.10 -10.51
CA THR A 38 -3.92 -12.50 -10.13
C THR A 38 -4.98 -12.65 -9.05
N LEU A 39 -5.45 -11.53 -8.47
CA LEU A 39 -6.34 -11.55 -7.31
C LEU A 39 -7.78 -11.20 -7.69
N GLU A 40 -8.71 -11.55 -6.80
CA GLU A 40 -10.13 -11.23 -6.91
C GLU A 40 -10.66 -10.76 -5.55
N GLY A 41 -11.83 -10.14 -5.57
CA GLY A 41 -12.56 -9.78 -4.36
C GLY A 41 -11.85 -8.76 -3.49
N ASP A 42 -11.96 -8.95 -2.17
CA ASP A 42 -11.42 -8.01 -1.18
C ASP A 42 -9.92 -7.91 -1.23
N GLU A 43 -9.23 -9.01 -1.46
CA GLU A 43 -7.77 -9.01 -1.57
C GLU A 43 -7.30 -8.13 -2.73
N ARG A 44 -7.99 -8.22 -3.85
CA ARG A 44 -7.70 -7.37 -5.01
C ARG A 44 -7.91 -5.90 -4.69
N GLN A 45 -8.98 -5.58 -3.96
CA GLN A 45 -9.27 -4.21 -3.56
C GLN A 45 -8.19 -3.64 -2.65
N ILE A 46 -7.70 -4.44 -1.71
CA ILE A 46 -6.63 -4.02 -0.80
C ILE A 46 -5.35 -3.72 -1.59
N ILE A 47 -4.96 -4.61 -2.49
CA ILE A 47 -3.75 -4.43 -3.29
C ILE A 47 -3.90 -3.19 -4.19
N GLN A 48 -5.08 -2.97 -4.75
CA GLN A 48 -5.33 -1.76 -5.53
C GLN A 48 -5.20 -0.50 -4.68
N GLY A 49 -5.66 -0.54 -3.44
CA GLY A 49 -5.49 0.57 -2.51
C GLY A 49 -4.02 0.87 -2.24
N ILE A 50 -3.22 -0.18 -2.01
CA ILE A 50 -1.77 -0.02 -1.80
C ILE A 50 -1.09 0.55 -3.04
N LEU A 51 -1.47 0.05 -4.21
CA LEU A 51 -1.04 0.58 -5.51
C LEU A 51 -1.28 2.08 -5.60
N GLN A 52 -2.49 2.52 -5.27
CA GLN A 52 -2.88 3.92 -5.34
C GLN A 52 -2.08 4.77 -4.36
N VAL A 53 -1.78 4.23 -3.17
CA VAL A 53 -0.91 4.92 -2.20
C VAL A 53 0.50 5.09 -2.78
N SER A 54 1.03 4.08 -3.45
CA SER A 54 2.34 4.17 -4.11
C SER A 54 2.35 5.30 -5.15
N VAL A 55 1.32 5.36 -5.98
CA VAL A 55 1.22 6.41 -7.01
C VAL A 55 1.03 7.77 -6.37
N SER A 56 0.26 7.86 -5.27
CA SER A 56 0.12 9.09 -4.49
C SER A 56 1.49 9.62 -4.07
N GLN A 57 2.33 8.76 -3.50
CA GLN A 57 3.66 9.13 -3.05
C GLN A 57 4.58 9.52 -4.22
N PHE A 58 4.43 8.86 -5.35
CA PHE A 58 5.16 9.23 -6.56
C PHE A 58 4.77 10.63 -7.01
N HIS A 59 3.48 10.94 -7.07
CA HIS A 59 3.02 12.29 -7.42
C HIS A 59 3.55 13.34 -6.46
N LEU A 60 3.55 13.01 -5.16
CA LEU A 60 4.07 13.91 -4.14
C LEU A 60 5.55 14.21 -4.39
N SER A 61 6.33 13.20 -4.76
CA SER A 61 7.75 13.38 -5.05
C SER A 61 8.00 14.27 -6.28
N LYS A 62 7.00 14.38 -7.15
CA LYS A 62 7.06 15.23 -8.35
C LYS A 62 6.40 16.60 -8.14
N GLY A 63 5.98 16.90 -6.93
CA GLY A 63 5.33 18.17 -6.61
C GLY A 63 3.86 18.24 -6.99
N ASN A 64 3.24 17.12 -7.37
CA ASN A 64 1.83 17.08 -7.74
C ASN A 64 0.98 16.80 -6.49
N LEU A 65 0.71 17.85 -5.72
CA LEU A 65 -0.04 17.73 -4.47
C LEU A 65 -1.48 17.27 -4.70
N ASN A 66 -2.14 17.79 -5.73
CA ASN A 66 -3.52 17.41 -6.03
C ASN A 66 -3.65 15.92 -6.37
N GLY A 67 -2.79 15.43 -7.25
CA GLY A 67 -2.77 14.01 -7.61
C GLY A 67 -2.47 13.13 -6.41
N ALA A 68 -1.52 13.53 -5.58
CA ALA A 68 -1.17 12.81 -4.37
C ALA A 68 -2.35 12.72 -3.41
N THR A 69 -3.05 13.81 -3.19
CA THR A 69 -4.20 13.87 -2.27
C THR A 69 -5.35 13.00 -2.73
N ILE A 70 -5.70 13.09 -4.01
CA ILE A 70 -6.81 12.31 -4.59
C ILE A 70 -6.52 10.81 -4.46
N LEU A 71 -5.34 10.37 -4.87
CA LEU A 71 -4.98 8.95 -4.85
C LEU A 71 -4.82 8.41 -3.43
N MET A 72 -4.34 9.22 -2.51
CA MET A 72 -4.28 8.84 -1.10
C MET A 72 -5.68 8.56 -0.55
N GLY A 73 -6.64 9.45 -0.85
CA GLY A 73 -8.03 9.28 -0.42
C GLY A 73 -8.66 8.03 -1.01
N GLU A 74 -8.44 7.79 -2.31
CA GLU A 74 -8.97 6.60 -2.98
C GLU A 74 -8.36 5.32 -2.42
N GLY A 75 -7.04 5.30 -2.23
CA GLY A 75 -6.34 4.13 -1.68
C GLY A 75 -6.81 3.81 -0.27
N LEU A 76 -6.87 4.80 0.59
CA LEU A 76 -7.39 4.63 1.95
C LEU A 76 -8.84 4.12 1.93
N GLY A 77 -9.68 4.68 1.06
CA GLY A 77 -11.09 4.29 0.96
C GLY A 77 -11.27 2.82 0.59
N ARG A 78 -10.36 2.26 -0.21
CA ARG A 78 -10.41 0.84 -0.58
C ARG A 78 -10.00 -0.07 0.57
N ILE A 79 -9.08 0.37 1.40
CA ILE A 79 -8.47 -0.48 2.43
C ILE A 79 -9.25 -0.43 3.74
N LYS A 80 -9.76 0.73 4.13
CA LYS A 80 -10.25 0.97 5.51
C LYS A 80 -11.39 0.05 5.95
N ASN A 81 -12.21 -0.42 5.04
CA ASN A 81 -13.33 -1.32 5.36
C ASN A 81 -12.95 -2.80 5.19
N ARG A 82 -11.68 -3.08 4.95
CA ARG A 82 -11.16 -4.42 4.67
C ARG A 82 -9.99 -4.79 5.57
N THR A 83 -9.83 -4.10 6.69
CA THR A 83 -8.69 -4.33 7.59
C THR A 83 -8.73 -5.68 8.28
N ASN A 84 -9.88 -6.35 8.27
CA ASN A 84 -10.04 -7.69 8.81
C ASN A 84 -9.53 -8.79 7.86
N ILE A 85 -9.21 -8.46 6.63
CA ILE A 85 -8.68 -9.42 5.65
C ILE A 85 -7.19 -9.64 5.94
N ASP A 86 -6.81 -10.90 6.09
CA ASP A 86 -5.43 -11.24 6.45
C ASP A 86 -4.55 -11.45 5.22
N LEU A 87 -3.70 -10.47 4.94
CA LEU A 87 -2.64 -10.58 3.92
C LEU A 87 -1.26 -10.63 4.56
N GLY A 88 -1.20 -10.89 5.88
CA GLY A 88 0.07 -10.93 6.60
C GLY A 88 0.67 -9.56 6.88
N ILE A 89 -0.10 -8.49 6.70
CA ILE A 89 0.33 -7.11 6.99
C ILE A 89 -0.67 -6.44 7.92
N ASP A 90 -0.19 -5.47 8.69
CA ASP A 90 -1.01 -4.73 9.65
C ASP A 90 -1.74 -3.60 8.94
N LEU A 91 -2.94 -3.92 8.42
CA LEU A 91 -3.74 -2.97 7.67
C LEU A 91 -4.35 -1.89 8.57
N GLU A 92 -4.64 -2.20 9.83
CA GLU A 92 -5.19 -1.19 10.76
C GLU A 92 -4.19 -0.07 11.01
N SER A 93 -2.95 -0.42 11.33
CA SER A 93 -1.88 0.56 11.52
C SER A 93 -1.62 1.34 10.24
N PHE A 94 -1.66 0.65 9.10
CA PHE A 94 -1.46 1.29 7.80
C PHE A 94 -2.54 2.34 7.55
N CYS A 95 -3.81 2.00 7.78
CA CYS A 95 -4.92 2.94 7.60
C CYS A 95 -4.80 4.16 8.50
N LYS A 96 -4.40 3.97 9.76
CA LYS A 96 -4.19 5.10 10.68
C LYS A 96 -3.10 6.04 10.16
N CYS A 97 -2.02 5.48 9.66
CA CYS A 97 -0.95 6.25 9.03
C CYS A 97 -1.47 7.03 7.82
N LEU A 98 -2.25 6.38 6.96
CA LEU A 98 -2.81 7.01 5.76
C LEU A 98 -3.82 8.11 6.10
N GLU A 99 -4.64 7.93 7.13
CA GLU A 99 -5.59 8.94 7.57
C GLU A 99 -4.88 10.23 7.98
N GLU A 100 -3.81 10.09 8.77
CA GLU A 100 -3.03 11.24 9.21
C GLU A 100 -2.31 11.90 8.03
N LEU A 101 -1.74 11.11 7.15
CA LEU A 101 -1.06 11.63 5.96
C LEU A 101 -2.04 12.36 5.04
N LEU A 102 -3.23 11.77 4.82
CA LEU A 102 -4.27 12.41 4.01
C LEU A 102 -4.70 13.74 4.62
N ARG A 103 -4.88 13.79 5.94
CA ARG A 103 -5.22 15.02 6.63
C ARG A 103 -4.16 16.10 6.36
N LYS A 104 -2.89 15.77 6.50
CA LYS A 104 -1.80 16.71 6.25
C LYS A 104 -1.79 17.20 4.80
N LEU A 105 -2.04 16.31 3.84
CA LEU A 105 -2.11 16.68 2.43
C LEU A 105 -3.28 17.63 2.17
N GLN A 106 -4.44 17.35 2.75
CA GLN A 106 -5.64 18.18 2.58
C GLN A 106 -5.47 19.58 3.16
N TYR A 107 -4.80 19.69 4.29
CA TYR A 107 -4.55 20.98 4.95
C TYR A 107 -3.22 21.62 4.55
N LYS A 108 -2.51 20.99 3.61
CA LYS A 108 -1.23 21.49 3.09
C LYS A 108 -0.20 21.72 4.19
N GLU A 109 -0.19 20.84 5.17
CA GLU A 109 0.81 20.89 6.25
C GLU A 109 2.15 20.36 5.76
N ALA A 110 3.22 20.83 6.37
CA ALA A 110 4.56 20.37 6.05
C ALA A 110 4.71 18.89 6.42
N LEU A 111 5.33 18.12 5.52
CA LEU A 111 5.64 16.72 5.73
C LEU A 111 7.11 16.55 6.12
N ASN A 112 7.40 15.53 6.91
CA ASN A 112 8.76 15.18 7.31
C ASN A 112 9.04 13.71 7.00
N GLU A 113 10.23 13.23 7.33
CA GLU A 113 10.64 11.85 7.02
C GLU A 113 9.75 10.80 7.70
N ASN A 114 9.14 11.14 8.85
CA ASN A 114 8.26 10.21 9.56
C ASN A 114 6.86 10.11 8.92
N ASP A 115 6.57 10.96 7.95
CA ASP A 115 5.28 10.96 7.25
C ASP A 115 5.24 10.03 6.03
N LYS A 116 6.19 9.10 5.94
CA LYS A 116 6.21 8.11 4.86
C LYS A 116 5.37 6.90 5.26
N PRO A 117 4.44 6.47 4.41
CA PRO A 117 3.66 5.27 4.71
C PRO A 117 4.55 4.02 4.70
N TYR A 118 4.25 3.09 5.59
CA TYR A 118 5.03 1.87 5.78
C TYR A 118 4.08 0.69 5.98
N LEU A 119 4.36 -0.42 5.32
CA LEU A 119 3.57 -1.65 5.42
C LEU A 119 4.29 -2.61 6.36
N MET A 120 3.78 -2.70 7.60
CA MET A 120 4.32 -3.59 8.60
C MET A 120 3.74 -4.99 8.46
N ARG A 121 4.59 -6.01 8.56
CA ARG A 121 4.12 -7.39 8.59
C ARG A 121 3.55 -7.69 9.97
N LYS A 122 2.48 -8.50 9.99
CA LYS A 122 1.92 -9.00 11.25
C LYS A 122 2.87 -10.01 11.86
N GLU A 123 3.01 -9.93 13.19
CA GLU A 123 3.71 -10.97 13.92
C GLU A 123 2.84 -12.22 13.98
N LYS A 124 3.49 -13.37 13.80
CA LYS A 124 2.80 -14.64 13.98
C LYS A 124 2.76 -14.95 15.46
N ASN A 125 1.55 -15.19 15.98
CA ASN A 125 1.40 -15.77 17.30
C ASN A 125 1.67 -17.25 17.20
N GLU A 126 2.78 -17.68 17.76
CA GLU A 126 3.14 -19.09 17.81
C GLU A 126 2.73 -19.65 19.18
N PHE A 127 1.75 -20.51 19.16
CA PHE A 127 1.32 -21.27 20.33
C PHE A 127 1.01 -22.70 19.94
#